data_bd738bb44387507c313baa924237632b
#
_entry.id   bd738bb44387507c313baa924237632b
#
_cell.length_a   1.000
_cell.length_b   1.000
_cell.length_c   1.000
_cell.angle_alpha   90.00
_cell.angle_beta   90.00
_cell.angle_gamma   90.00
#
_symmetry.space_group_name_H-M   'P 1'
#
loop_
_entity.id
_entity.type
_entity.pdbx_description
1 polymer ?
#
loop_
_entity_poly.entity_id
_entity_poly.type
_entity_poly.pdbx_seq_one_letter_code
_entity_poly.pdbx_strand_id
1 'polypeptide(L)'
;SVSRGLGDVYKRQTITAFENRITKLEGGIASVACASGMAALMNTFLNILSSGDELISSASLYGGTIDLFHDLEAFGITTRYVENNNWQQIEDSINEHTRLIFAETIGNPCLDVTDIEKLAEIAHAHDIPLVVDNTTSTAYLIQVLKHGADIVVNSSSKYINGSSNAISGILTDSGKFKWDKNRYPGFADYVKYGPMAFVAKLRNSLFRNMGACLAPVNAYLNIIGLETLGLRMERECSNALELASWIENNYPDIKVNYPGLCSSKWHEIAKKPVSYTHLR
;
A
#
# COMPACT_ATOMS: atom_id res chain seq x y z
N SER A 1 -27.83 16.84 -17.66
CA SER A 1 -27.94 15.62 -16.87
C SER A 1 -27.82 14.44 -17.83
N VAL A 2 -26.67 13.83 -17.88
CA VAL A 2 -26.50 12.60 -18.64
C VAL A 2 -27.12 11.49 -17.81
N SER A 3 -28.15 10.85 -18.28
CA SER A 3 -28.73 9.65 -17.70
C SER A 3 -27.65 8.59 -17.69
N ARG A 4 -27.11 8.28 -16.52
CA ARG A 4 -26.25 7.11 -16.34
C ARG A 4 -27.14 5.89 -16.57
N GLY A 5 -26.94 5.21 -17.69
CA GLY A 5 -27.74 4.04 -18.03
C GLY A 5 -27.65 2.97 -16.94
N LEU A 6 -28.72 2.21 -16.74
CA LEU A 6 -28.80 1.09 -15.79
C LEU A 6 -27.60 0.13 -15.89
N GLY A 7 -27.01 -0.04 -17.09
CA GLY A 7 -25.82 -0.86 -17.30
C GLY A 7 -24.57 -0.39 -16.56
N ASP A 8 -24.39 0.93 -16.35
CA ASP A 8 -23.27 1.48 -15.58
C ASP A 8 -23.42 1.26 -14.08
N VAL A 9 -24.66 1.25 -13.59
CA VAL A 9 -24.97 0.97 -12.16
C VAL A 9 -24.67 -0.50 -11.84
N TYR A 10 -25.11 -1.44 -12.68
CA TYR A 10 -24.85 -2.86 -12.47
C TYR A 10 -23.37 -3.24 -12.57
N LYS A 11 -22.62 -2.66 -13.52
CA LYS A 11 -21.19 -2.91 -13.67
C LYS A 11 -20.36 -2.44 -12.47
N ARG A 12 -20.84 -1.45 -11.72
CA ARG A 12 -20.14 -0.90 -10.55
C ARG A 12 -20.44 -1.64 -9.25
N GLN A 13 -21.54 -2.37 -9.14
CA GLN A 13 -21.96 -3.01 -7.89
C GLN A 13 -20.94 -4.03 -7.39
N THR A 14 -20.43 -4.92 -8.25
CA THR A 14 -19.43 -5.92 -7.88
C THR A 14 -18.12 -5.28 -7.45
N ILE A 15 -17.66 -4.24 -8.19
CA ILE A 15 -16.45 -3.50 -7.83
C ILE A 15 -16.64 -2.78 -6.49
N THR A 16 -17.79 -2.13 -6.29
CA THR A 16 -18.12 -1.45 -5.04
C THR A 16 -18.19 -2.44 -3.86
N ALA A 17 -18.71 -3.65 -4.07
CA ALA A 17 -18.73 -4.70 -3.04
C ALA A 17 -17.30 -5.10 -2.64
N PHE A 18 -16.39 -5.24 -3.61
CA PHE A 18 -14.98 -5.51 -3.35
C PHE A 18 -14.31 -4.34 -2.61
N GLU A 19 -14.48 -3.10 -3.12
CA GLU A 19 -13.95 -1.88 -2.49
C GLU A 19 -14.42 -1.74 -1.03
N ASN A 20 -15.71 -1.93 -0.76
CA ASN A 20 -16.27 -1.84 0.59
C ASN A 20 -15.70 -2.91 1.55
N ARG A 21 -15.45 -4.12 1.06
CA ARG A 21 -14.81 -5.17 1.89
C ARG A 21 -13.39 -4.79 2.27
N ILE A 22 -12.58 -4.36 1.31
CA ILE A 22 -11.20 -3.93 1.58
C ILE A 22 -11.18 -2.69 2.46
N THR A 23 -12.05 -1.70 2.22
CA THR A 23 -12.17 -0.52 3.07
C THR A 23 -12.37 -0.89 4.55
N LYS A 24 -13.25 -1.86 4.82
CA LYS A 24 -13.49 -2.34 6.18
C LYS A 24 -12.30 -3.11 6.75
N LEU A 25 -11.67 -3.96 5.94
CA LEU A 25 -10.51 -4.74 6.37
C LEU A 25 -9.31 -3.85 6.72
N GLU A 26 -9.02 -2.84 5.90
CA GLU A 26 -7.92 -1.89 6.14
C GLU A 26 -8.28 -0.85 7.23
N GLY A 27 -9.58 -0.68 7.54
CA GLY A 27 -10.04 0.35 8.48
C GLY A 27 -10.00 1.77 7.92
N GLY A 28 -10.08 1.91 6.60
CA GLY A 28 -10.14 3.19 5.88
C GLY A 28 -11.55 3.74 5.74
N ILE A 29 -11.67 4.86 5.00
CA ILE A 29 -12.96 5.49 4.71
C ILE A 29 -13.48 5.15 3.30
N ALA A 30 -12.57 4.92 2.35
CA ALA A 30 -12.91 4.55 0.98
C ALA A 30 -11.75 3.87 0.28
N SER A 31 -12.09 2.97 -0.65
CA SER A 31 -11.12 2.29 -1.52
C SER A 31 -11.42 2.53 -2.99
N VAL A 32 -10.40 2.41 -3.83
CA VAL A 32 -10.50 2.47 -5.30
C VAL A 32 -9.82 1.24 -5.88
N ALA A 33 -10.59 0.38 -6.54
CA ALA A 33 -10.07 -0.82 -7.18
C ALA A 33 -9.54 -0.49 -8.58
N CYS A 34 -8.32 -0.94 -8.85
CA CYS A 34 -7.56 -0.69 -10.06
C CYS A 34 -7.28 -1.98 -10.85
N ALA A 35 -6.94 -1.85 -12.12
CA ALA A 35 -6.65 -2.96 -13.03
C ALA A 35 -5.43 -3.79 -12.61
N SER A 36 -4.48 -3.22 -11.85
CA SER A 36 -3.31 -3.90 -11.30
C SER A 36 -2.77 -3.18 -10.06
N GLY A 37 -1.85 -3.81 -9.33
CA GLY A 37 -1.12 -3.15 -8.24
C GLY A 37 -0.33 -1.93 -8.73
N MET A 38 0.34 -2.05 -9.88
CA MET A 38 1.07 -0.94 -10.50
C MET A 38 0.12 0.21 -10.88
N ALA A 39 -1.09 -0.10 -11.38
CA ALA A 39 -2.09 0.91 -11.67
C ALA A 39 -2.58 1.61 -10.37
N ALA A 40 -2.66 0.89 -9.26
CA ALA A 40 -3.00 1.49 -7.96
C ALA A 40 -1.89 2.41 -7.46
N LEU A 41 -0.61 2.01 -7.57
CA LEU A 41 0.56 2.84 -7.23
C LEU A 41 0.61 4.10 -8.10
N MET A 42 0.57 3.94 -9.42
CA MET A 42 0.61 5.06 -10.37
C MET A 42 -0.52 6.07 -10.11
N ASN A 43 -1.75 5.58 -9.89
CA ASN A 43 -2.88 6.44 -9.54
C ASN A 43 -2.68 7.16 -8.20
N THR A 44 -2.07 6.51 -7.21
CA THR A 44 -1.77 7.11 -5.91
C THR A 44 -0.72 8.21 -6.07
N PHE A 45 0.38 7.92 -6.72
CA PHE A 45 1.49 8.88 -6.87
C PHE A 45 1.07 10.10 -7.69
N LEU A 46 0.50 9.93 -8.87
CA LEU A 46 0.05 11.04 -9.70
C LEU A 46 -1.18 11.78 -9.15
N ASN A 47 -1.91 11.19 -8.20
CA ASN A 47 -2.95 11.91 -7.48
C ASN A 47 -2.37 12.90 -6.46
N ILE A 48 -1.17 12.65 -5.94
CA ILE A 48 -0.50 13.46 -4.94
C ILE A 48 0.52 14.38 -5.58
N LEU A 49 1.40 13.81 -6.43
CA LEU A 49 2.60 14.43 -6.96
C LEU A 49 2.35 15.15 -8.28
N SER A 50 3.11 16.18 -8.51
CA SER A 50 3.17 16.98 -9.74
C SER A 50 4.61 17.14 -10.19
N SER A 51 4.84 17.67 -11.39
CA SER A 51 6.20 17.99 -11.87
C SER A 51 6.91 18.95 -10.92
N GLY A 52 8.14 18.62 -10.55
CA GLY A 52 8.97 19.32 -9.58
C GLY A 52 8.85 18.78 -8.15
N ASP A 53 7.91 17.88 -7.88
CA ASP A 53 7.78 17.25 -6.56
C ASP A 53 8.76 16.08 -6.41
N GLU A 54 9.07 15.77 -5.15
CA GLU A 54 9.92 14.66 -4.76
C GLU A 54 9.16 13.69 -3.84
N LEU A 55 9.50 12.41 -3.96
CA LEU A 55 9.10 11.39 -2.99
C LEU A 55 10.34 10.75 -2.35
N ILE A 56 10.20 10.34 -1.09
CA ILE A 56 11.21 9.56 -0.38
C ILE A 56 10.75 8.12 -0.30
N SER A 57 11.64 7.18 -0.58
CA SER A 57 11.34 5.77 -0.48
C SER A 57 12.56 4.94 -0.05
N SER A 58 12.29 3.81 0.62
CA SER A 58 13.31 2.78 0.81
C SER A 58 13.80 2.27 -0.55
N ALA A 59 15.06 1.84 -0.60
CA ALA A 59 15.62 1.15 -1.76
C ALA A 59 15.25 -0.35 -1.82
N SER A 60 14.70 -0.90 -0.73
CA SER A 60 14.27 -2.30 -0.63
C SER A 60 12.80 -2.43 -0.99
N LEU A 61 12.54 -2.52 -2.30
CA LEU A 61 11.21 -2.54 -2.88
C LEU A 61 11.06 -3.63 -3.94
N TYR A 62 9.83 -3.94 -4.27
CA TYR A 62 9.50 -4.69 -5.46
C TYR A 62 10.08 -4.01 -6.72
N GLY A 63 10.76 -4.81 -7.57
CA GLY A 63 11.45 -4.28 -8.77
C GLY A 63 10.56 -3.42 -9.66
N GLY A 64 9.30 -3.84 -9.88
CA GLY A 64 8.35 -3.04 -10.68
C GLY A 64 8.01 -1.67 -10.05
N THR A 65 8.12 -1.51 -8.74
CA THR A 65 7.95 -0.19 -8.08
C THR A 65 9.15 0.71 -8.35
N ILE A 66 10.36 0.13 -8.38
CA ILE A 66 11.57 0.86 -8.76
C ILE A 66 11.49 1.31 -10.23
N ASP A 67 11.06 0.42 -11.13
CA ASP A 67 10.84 0.76 -12.53
C ASP A 67 9.80 1.89 -12.67
N LEU A 68 8.69 1.82 -11.90
CA LEU A 68 7.70 2.89 -11.88
C LEU A 68 8.29 4.23 -11.43
N PHE A 69 9.19 4.23 -10.45
CA PHE A 69 9.84 5.46 -10.01
C PHE A 69 10.72 6.08 -11.10
N HIS A 70 11.41 5.27 -11.91
CA HIS A 70 12.12 5.75 -13.10
C HIS A 70 11.17 6.33 -14.14
N ASP A 71 10.01 5.67 -14.37
CA ASP A 71 9.00 6.20 -15.28
C ASP A 71 8.44 7.55 -14.80
N LEU A 72 8.34 7.77 -13.48
CA LEU A 72 7.88 9.05 -12.91
C LEU A 72 8.84 10.21 -13.17
N GLU A 73 10.14 9.94 -13.44
CA GLU A 73 11.10 10.98 -13.82
C GLU A 73 10.69 11.67 -15.13
N ALA A 74 10.07 10.95 -16.07
CA ALA A 74 9.54 11.53 -17.30
C ALA A 74 8.39 12.53 -17.04
N PHE A 75 7.73 12.43 -15.88
CA PHE A 75 6.72 13.40 -15.41
C PHE A 75 7.32 14.51 -14.54
N GLY A 76 8.65 14.55 -14.41
CA GLY A 76 9.36 15.54 -13.59
C GLY A 76 9.27 15.28 -12.08
N ILE A 77 9.00 14.05 -11.67
CA ILE A 77 8.92 13.62 -10.27
C ILE A 77 10.21 12.86 -9.93
N THR A 78 10.88 13.27 -8.85
CA THR A 78 12.16 12.67 -8.44
C THR A 78 11.97 11.77 -7.23
N THR A 79 12.63 10.60 -7.21
CA THR A 79 12.66 9.70 -6.06
C THR A 79 13.99 9.83 -5.33
N ARG A 80 13.92 10.07 -4.01
CA ARG A 80 15.08 10.00 -3.11
C ARG A 80 15.07 8.67 -2.38
N TYR A 81 16.09 7.85 -2.63
CA TYR A 81 16.22 6.56 -1.98
C TYR A 81 16.97 6.68 -0.65
N VAL A 82 16.43 6.01 0.36
CA VAL A 82 16.98 5.94 1.71
C VAL A 82 17.10 4.48 2.16
N GLU A 83 17.95 4.22 3.14
CA GLU A 83 17.99 2.91 3.78
C GLU A 83 16.74 2.72 4.66
N ASN A 84 16.15 1.51 4.64
CA ASN A 84 14.95 1.22 5.42
C ASN A 84 15.22 1.39 6.92
N ASN A 85 14.32 2.11 7.61
CA ASN A 85 14.42 2.45 9.04
C ASN A 85 15.67 3.30 9.42
N ASN A 86 16.33 3.92 8.46
CA ASN A 86 17.37 4.90 8.75
C ASN A 86 16.73 6.28 8.97
N TRP A 87 16.25 6.51 10.19
CA TRP A 87 15.46 7.69 10.54
C TRP A 87 16.17 9.00 10.28
N GLN A 88 17.48 9.08 10.59
CA GLN A 88 18.27 10.27 10.33
C GLN A 88 18.40 10.56 8.83
N GLN A 89 18.65 9.53 8.02
CA GLN A 89 18.73 9.70 6.57
C GLN A 89 17.38 10.13 5.97
N ILE A 90 16.28 9.63 6.51
CA ILE A 90 14.93 10.04 6.09
C ILE A 90 14.71 11.52 6.40
N GLU A 91 14.97 11.94 7.64
CA GLU A 91 14.86 13.35 8.07
C GLU A 91 15.74 14.28 7.22
N ASP A 92 17.00 13.92 7.00
CA ASP A 92 17.96 14.71 6.22
C ASP A 92 17.57 14.78 4.73
N SER A 93 16.77 13.84 4.24
CA SER A 93 16.29 13.80 2.85
C SER A 93 15.05 14.65 2.61
N ILE A 94 14.33 15.05 3.68
CA ILE A 94 13.13 15.87 3.56
C ILE A 94 13.51 17.29 3.21
N ASN A 95 12.86 17.85 2.20
CA ASN A 95 13.03 19.22 1.76
C ASN A 95 11.72 19.86 1.29
N GLU A 96 11.77 21.09 0.77
CA GLU A 96 10.60 21.85 0.34
C GLU A 96 9.84 21.24 -0.85
N HIS A 97 10.45 20.33 -1.60
CA HIS A 97 9.84 19.60 -2.72
C HIS A 97 9.26 18.25 -2.31
N THR A 98 9.60 17.74 -1.13
CA THR A 98 9.12 16.45 -0.65
C THR A 98 7.61 16.51 -0.39
N ARG A 99 6.85 15.62 -1.09
CA ARG A 99 5.38 15.57 -1.02
C ARG A 99 4.84 14.21 -0.61
N LEU A 100 5.69 13.19 -0.52
CA LEU A 100 5.27 11.83 -0.27
C LEU A 100 6.42 11.05 0.37
N ILE A 101 6.10 10.21 1.35
CA ILE A 101 6.96 9.12 1.80
C ILE A 101 6.26 7.80 1.45
N PHE A 102 7.00 6.90 0.81
CA PHE A 102 6.52 5.58 0.41
C PHE A 102 7.36 4.47 1.04
N ALA A 103 6.70 3.40 1.48
CA ALA A 103 7.35 2.19 1.98
C ALA A 103 6.53 0.94 1.67
N GLU A 104 7.18 -0.23 1.65
CA GLU A 104 6.54 -1.53 1.75
C GLU A 104 6.55 -1.99 3.21
N THR A 105 5.50 -2.69 3.65
CA THR A 105 5.47 -3.28 5.02
C THR A 105 6.60 -4.27 5.21
N ILE A 106 6.82 -5.11 4.19
CA ILE A 106 7.92 -6.08 4.11
C ILE A 106 8.52 -5.95 2.72
N GLY A 107 9.77 -5.53 2.64
CA GLY A 107 10.48 -5.28 1.39
C GLY A 107 10.72 -6.56 0.58
N ASN A 108 10.58 -6.47 -0.73
CA ASN A 108 10.80 -7.56 -1.68
C ASN A 108 12.05 -7.27 -2.53
N PRO A 109 13.10 -8.11 -2.52
CA PRO A 109 13.18 -9.47 -1.95
C PRO A 109 13.84 -9.57 -0.57
N CYS A 110 14.30 -8.47 0.01
CA CYS A 110 15.17 -8.49 1.18
C CYS A 110 14.47 -8.86 2.49
N LEU A 111 13.14 -8.88 2.52
CA LEU A 111 12.30 -9.18 3.69
C LEU A 111 12.60 -8.29 4.91
N ASP A 112 13.11 -7.08 4.68
CA ASP A 112 13.25 -6.08 5.71
C ASP A 112 11.88 -5.50 6.08
N VAL A 113 11.66 -5.33 7.38
CA VAL A 113 10.37 -4.89 7.91
C VAL A 113 10.43 -3.41 8.25
N THR A 114 9.47 -2.64 7.77
CA THR A 114 9.36 -1.20 8.03
C THR A 114 8.62 -0.94 9.35
N ASP A 115 9.19 -0.12 10.23
CA ASP A 115 8.50 0.43 11.40
C ASP A 115 7.56 1.55 10.96
N ILE A 116 6.31 1.18 10.63
CA ILE A 116 5.31 2.09 10.07
C ILE A 116 4.97 3.24 11.03
N GLU A 117 4.88 2.96 12.34
CA GLU A 117 4.53 3.99 13.34
C GLU A 117 5.60 5.08 13.37
N LYS A 118 6.87 4.66 13.42
CA LYS A 118 7.99 5.60 13.45
C LYS A 118 8.10 6.40 12.16
N LEU A 119 7.89 5.76 11.02
CA LEU A 119 7.89 6.42 9.72
C LEU A 119 6.74 7.43 9.58
N ALA A 120 5.55 7.08 10.10
CA ALA A 120 4.38 7.96 10.13
C ALA A 120 4.62 9.20 11.03
N GLU A 121 5.25 9.02 12.20
CA GLU A 121 5.63 10.14 13.07
C GLU A 121 6.50 11.15 12.33
N ILE A 122 7.52 10.69 11.60
CA ILE A 122 8.42 11.55 10.82
C ILE A 122 7.64 12.23 9.69
N ALA A 123 6.89 11.47 8.89
CA ALA A 123 6.13 12.02 7.78
C ALA A 123 5.17 13.13 8.23
N HIS A 124 4.41 12.88 9.29
CA HIS A 124 3.42 13.82 9.80
C HIS A 124 4.03 15.03 10.50
N ALA A 125 5.22 14.90 11.10
CA ALA A 125 5.94 16.06 11.66
C ALA A 125 6.30 17.10 10.58
N HIS A 126 6.37 16.67 9.31
CA HIS A 126 6.65 17.49 8.15
C HIS A 126 5.44 17.75 7.25
N ASP A 127 4.21 17.43 7.69
CA ASP A 127 2.98 17.55 6.89
C ASP A 127 3.06 16.79 5.55
N ILE A 128 3.67 15.60 5.56
CA ILE A 128 3.83 14.72 4.41
C ILE A 128 2.98 13.46 4.62
N PRO A 129 2.18 13.01 3.63
CA PRO A 129 1.44 11.75 3.73
C PRO A 129 2.37 10.56 3.61
N LEU A 130 2.07 9.50 4.38
CA LEU A 130 2.69 8.20 4.28
C LEU A 130 1.81 7.25 3.45
N VAL A 131 2.38 6.77 2.34
CA VAL A 131 1.78 5.71 1.51
C VAL A 131 2.52 4.41 1.76
N VAL A 132 1.77 3.34 2.02
CA VAL A 132 2.34 2.02 2.33
C VAL A 132 1.78 0.98 1.38
N ASP A 133 2.66 0.24 0.72
CA ASP A 133 2.28 -1.00 0.05
C ASP A 133 2.23 -2.15 1.06
N ASN A 134 1.02 -2.68 1.25
CA ASN A 134 0.74 -3.75 2.22
C ASN A 134 0.48 -5.10 1.54
N THR A 135 0.96 -5.27 0.32
CA THR A 135 0.69 -6.45 -0.51
C THR A 135 1.13 -7.75 0.17
N THR A 136 2.33 -7.76 0.78
CA THR A 136 2.90 -8.96 1.40
C THR A 136 2.18 -9.35 2.68
N SER A 137 1.84 -8.38 3.53
CA SER A 137 1.22 -8.64 4.83
C SER A 137 -0.30 -8.69 4.76
N THR A 138 -0.90 -7.96 3.83
CA THR A 138 -2.35 -7.71 3.77
C THR A 138 -2.90 -7.09 5.07
N ALA A 139 -4.15 -6.63 5.04
CA ALA A 139 -4.84 -6.15 6.24
C ALA A 139 -5.05 -7.23 7.31
N TYR A 140 -4.82 -8.50 6.96
CA TYR A 140 -4.94 -9.60 7.92
C TYR A 140 -3.79 -9.61 8.93
N LEU A 141 -2.54 -9.43 8.49
CA LEU A 141 -1.39 -9.40 9.39
C LEU A 141 -1.20 -8.00 10.02
N ILE A 142 -1.40 -6.93 9.24
CA ILE A 142 -1.26 -5.56 9.73
C ILE A 142 -2.24 -4.60 9.05
N GLN A 143 -2.98 -3.86 9.85
CA GLN A 143 -3.81 -2.74 9.38
C GLN A 143 -3.00 -1.45 9.42
N VAL A 144 -2.18 -1.20 8.41
CA VAL A 144 -1.22 -0.08 8.39
C VAL A 144 -1.85 1.30 8.62
N LEU A 145 -3.13 1.48 8.26
CA LEU A 145 -3.86 2.73 8.53
C LEU A 145 -4.10 2.98 10.03
N LYS A 146 -4.06 1.93 10.87
CA LYS A 146 -4.11 2.07 12.33
C LYS A 146 -2.74 2.46 12.91
N HIS A 147 -1.68 2.16 12.18
CA HIS A 147 -0.30 2.44 12.55
C HIS A 147 0.24 3.75 11.95
N GLY A 148 -0.65 4.58 11.40
CA GLY A 148 -0.31 5.93 10.95
C GLY A 148 -0.15 6.11 9.45
N ALA A 149 -0.21 5.06 8.63
CA ALA A 149 -0.27 5.24 7.17
C ALA A 149 -1.53 6.03 6.78
N ASP A 150 -1.40 6.89 5.78
CA ASP A 150 -2.52 7.69 5.26
C ASP A 150 -3.22 6.99 4.12
N ILE A 151 -2.44 6.32 3.27
CA ILE A 151 -2.94 5.56 2.13
C ILE A 151 -2.25 4.21 2.13
N VAL A 152 -3.01 3.14 1.95
CA VAL A 152 -2.49 1.80 1.75
C VAL A 152 -2.80 1.33 0.33
N VAL A 153 -1.80 0.70 -0.29
CA VAL A 153 -1.93 0.07 -1.60
C VAL A 153 -1.71 -1.44 -1.44
N ASN A 154 -2.47 -2.21 -2.21
CA ASN A 154 -2.29 -3.65 -2.30
C ASN A 154 -2.36 -4.10 -3.77
N SER A 155 -1.40 -4.91 -4.20
CA SER A 155 -1.60 -5.74 -5.38
C SER A 155 -2.55 -6.87 -5.01
N SER A 156 -3.84 -6.66 -5.25
CA SER A 156 -4.86 -7.65 -4.89
C SER A 156 -4.80 -8.94 -5.74
N SER A 157 -3.94 -8.97 -6.77
CA SER A 157 -3.58 -10.19 -7.51
C SER A 157 -2.88 -11.24 -6.68
N LYS A 158 -2.25 -10.86 -5.55
CA LYS A 158 -1.41 -11.71 -4.69
C LYS A 158 -2.27 -12.39 -3.62
N TYR A 159 -1.96 -12.18 -2.35
CA TYR A 159 -2.62 -12.86 -1.23
C TYR A 159 -4.12 -12.59 -1.12
N ILE A 160 -4.60 -11.39 -1.51
CA ILE A 160 -6.04 -11.08 -1.50
C ILE A 160 -6.79 -12.01 -2.45
N ASN A 161 -6.31 -12.20 -3.68
CA ASN A 161 -6.88 -13.15 -4.64
C ASN A 161 -6.60 -14.60 -4.24
N GLY A 162 -5.35 -14.92 -3.91
CA GLY A 162 -4.90 -16.22 -3.41
C GLY A 162 -4.86 -17.36 -4.43
N SER A 163 -5.40 -17.16 -5.63
CA SER A 163 -5.53 -18.21 -6.67
C SER A 163 -4.81 -17.87 -7.97
N SER A 164 -4.15 -16.71 -8.05
CA SER A 164 -3.43 -16.21 -9.24
C SER A 164 -4.29 -16.18 -10.52
N ASN A 165 -5.61 -16.04 -10.39
CA ASN A 165 -6.57 -16.10 -11.49
C ASN A 165 -7.12 -14.73 -11.90
N ALA A 166 -6.66 -13.62 -11.25
CA ALA A 166 -7.02 -12.26 -11.59
C ALA A 166 -5.84 -11.31 -11.38
N ILE A 167 -5.65 -10.39 -12.32
CA ILE A 167 -4.76 -9.23 -12.14
C ILE A 167 -5.62 -8.09 -11.60
N SER A 168 -5.19 -7.48 -10.50
CA SER A 168 -5.93 -6.44 -9.81
C SER A 168 -5.07 -5.67 -8.82
N GLY A 169 -5.49 -4.47 -8.47
CA GLY A 169 -4.92 -3.66 -7.41
C GLY A 169 -6.01 -2.90 -6.67
N ILE A 170 -5.69 -2.41 -5.50
CA ILE A 170 -6.60 -1.57 -4.74
C ILE A 170 -5.81 -0.61 -3.87
N LEU A 171 -6.29 0.60 -3.75
CA LEU A 171 -5.80 1.56 -2.79
C LEU A 171 -6.92 1.93 -1.82
N THR A 172 -6.56 2.24 -0.57
CA THR A 172 -7.50 2.63 0.49
C THR A 172 -6.99 3.87 1.20
N ASP A 173 -7.86 4.85 1.32
CA ASP A 173 -7.59 6.12 2.01
C ASP A 173 -8.06 6.03 3.47
N SER A 174 -7.21 6.47 4.41
CA SER A 174 -7.58 6.61 5.83
C SER A 174 -8.57 7.76 6.06
N GLY A 175 -8.55 8.78 5.19
CA GLY A 175 -9.27 10.05 5.36
C GLY A 175 -8.74 10.93 6.47
N LYS A 176 -7.59 10.61 7.05
CA LYS A 176 -7.02 11.35 8.21
C LYS A 176 -6.09 12.47 7.78
N PHE A 177 -5.39 12.32 6.65
CA PHE A 177 -4.45 13.32 6.18
C PHE A 177 -5.18 14.58 5.72
N LYS A 178 -4.68 15.74 6.17
CA LYS A 178 -5.24 17.04 5.83
C LYS A 178 -4.51 17.63 4.61
N TRP A 179 -5.15 17.61 3.47
CA TRP A 179 -4.60 18.16 2.23
C TRP A 179 -4.58 19.69 2.26
N ASP A 180 -3.43 20.29 2.59
CA ASP A 180 -3.27 21.75 2.48
C ASP A 180 -3.12 22.14 1.00
N LYS A 181 -4.01 23.02 0.52
CA LYS A 181 -4.03 23.51 -0.86
C LYS A 181 -2.78 24.30 -1.26
N ASN A 182 -2.06 24.87 -0.30
CA ASN A 182 -0.82 25.62 -0.58
C ASN A 182 0.34 24.65 -0.83
N ARG A 183 0.39 23.54 -0.08
CA ARG A 183 1.39 22.49 -0.25
C ARG A 183 1.02 21.50 -1.35
N TYR A 184 -0.27 21.21 -1.52
CA TYR A 184 -0.82 20.31 -2.52
C TYR A 184 -1.86 21.04 -3.40
N PRO A 185 -1.42 21.94 -4.31
CA PRO A 185 -2.34 22.81 -5.08
C PRO A 185 -3.34 22.02 -5.94
N GLY A 186 -2.99 20.80 -6.37
CA GLY A 186 -3.91 19.91 -7.07
C GLY A 186 -5.14 19.49 -6.27
N PHE A 187 -5.16 19.72 -4.95
CA PHE A 187 -6.31 19.45 -4.09
C PHE A 187 -7.20 20.68 -3.84
N ALA A 188 -6.85 21.87 -4.37
CA ALA A 188 -7.58 23.10 -4.06
C ALA A 188 -9.11 23.01 -4.23
N ASP A 189 -9.58 22.36 -5.30
CA ASP A 189 -11.01 22.17 -5.58
C ASP A 189 -11.64 21.01 -4.77
N TYR A 190 -10.81 20.19 -4.12
CA TYR A 190 -11.22 18.95 -3.47
C TYR A 190 -11.19 19.01 -1.94
N VAL A 191 -10.48 19.96 -1.33
CA VAL A 191 -10.44 20.13 0.15
C VAL A 191 -11.82 20.31 0.77
N LYS A 192 -12.80 20.82 0.01
CA LYS A 192 -14.20 20.94 0.42
C LYS A 192 -14.89 19.61 0.73
N TYR A 193 -14.36 18.49 0.24
CA TYR A 193 -14.87 17.16 0.53
C TYR A 193 -14.33 16.58 1.85
N GLY A 194 -13.51 17.35 2.59
CA GLY A 194 -12.96 16.93 3.88
C GLY A 194 -12.18 15.62 3.78
N PRO A 195 -12.49 14.62 4.63
CA PRO A 195 -11.81 13.33 4.61
C PRO A 195 -11.83 12.61 3.26
N MET A 196 -12.81 12.87 2.40
CA MET A 196 -12.94 12.26 1.06
C MET A 196 -12.15 12.99 -0.03
N ALA A 197 -11.37 14.02 0.30
CA ALA A 197 -10.68 14.86 -0.69
C ALA A 197 -9.79 14.05 -1.65
N PHE A 198 -9.01 13.10 -1.13
CA PHE A 198 -8.12 12.26 -1.92
C PHE A 198 -8.90 11.40 -2.93
N VAL A 199 -9.89 10.64 -2.45
CA VAL A 199 -10.69 9.76 -3.31
C VAL A 199 -11.56 10.56 -4.28
N ALA A 200 -12.09 11.71 -3.87
CA ALA A 200 -12.87 12.59 -4.75
C ALA A 200 -12.01 13.13 -5.90
N LYS A 201 -10.78 13.61 -5.61
CA LYS A 201 -9.83 14.04 -6.64
C LYS A 201 -9.52 12.89 -7.59
N LEU A 202 -9.10 11.74 -7.05
CA LEU A 202 -8.73 10.59 -7.85
C LEU A 202 -9.86 10.16 -8.81
N ARG A 203 -11.07 9.95 -8.30
CA ARG A 203 -12.21 9.46 -9.10
C ARG A 203 -12.70 10.47 -10.14
N ASN A 204 -12.64 11.76 -9.84
CA ASN A 204 -13.14 12.80 -10.75
C ASN A 204 -12.12 13.24 -11.80
N SER A 205 -10.85 12.93 -11.63
CA SER A 205 -9.78 13.32 -12.55
C SER A 205 -9.04 12.10 -13.11
N LEU A 206 -7.95 11.73 -12.49
CA LEU A 206 -6.94 10.81 -13.01
C LEU A 206 -7.51 9.41 -13.29
N PHE A 207 -8.17 8.80 -12.32
CA PHE A 207 -8.72 7.44 -12.45
C PHE A 207 -9.71 7.33 -13.61
N ARG A 208 -10.60 8.33 -13.76
CA ARG A 208 -11.55 8.38 -14.86
C ARG A 208 -10.86 8.52 -16.21
N ASN A 209 -9.80 9.36 -16.27
CA ASN A 209 -9.17 9.72 -17.53
C ASN A 209 -8.16 8.67 -18.02
N MET A 210 -7.47 8.00 -17.12
CA MET A 210 -6.48 6.96 -17.44
C MET A 210 -7.12 5.58 -17.70
N GLY A 211 -8.35 5.36 -17.25
CA GLY A 211 -9.06 4.11 -17.54
C GLY A 211 -8.52 2.88 -16.81
N ALA A 212 -7.74 3.05 -15.74
CA ALA A 212 -7.12 1.97 -14.97
C ALA A 212 -8.11 1.23 -14.04
N CYS A 213 -9.37 1.08 -14.47
CA CYS A 213 -10.44 0.49 -13.68
C CYS A 213 -10.39 -1.05 -13.68
N LEU A 214 -10.79 -1.64 -12.55
CA LEU A 214 -10.89 -3.09 -12.41
C LEU A 214 -12.07 -3.64 -13.21
N ALA A 215 -11.90 -4.79 -13.86
CA ALA A 215 -13.00 -5.53 -14.48
C ALA A 215 -13.90 -6.17 -13.39
N PRO A 216 -15.24 -6.18 -13.57
CA PRO A 216 -16.14 -6.77 -12.58
C PRO A 216 -15.88 -8.25 -12.28
N VAL A 217 -15.46 -9.03 -13.27
CA VAL A 217 -15.09 -10.44 -13.08
C VAL A 217 -13.89 -10.58 -12.16
N ASN A 218 -12.87 -9.73 -12.28
CA ASN A 218 -11.70 -9.74 -11.42
C ASN A 218 -12.07 -9.32 -9.99
N ALA A 219 -12.97 -8.36 -9.83
CA ALA A 219 -13.51 -7.98 -8.53
C ALA A 219 -14.24 -9.17 -7.86
N TYR A 220 -15.04 -9.92 -8.62
CA TYR A 220 -15.72 -11.12 -8.13
C TYR A 220 -14.73 -12.20 -7.68
N LEU A 221 -13.70 -12.49 -8.48
CA LEU A 221 -12.66 -13.47 -8.13
C LEU A 221 -11.91 -13.06 -6.85
N ASN A 222 -11.62 -11.76 -6.68
CA ASN A 222 -11.02 -11.26 -5.45
C ASN A 222 -11.96 -11.36 -4.24
N ILE A 223 -13.27 -11.18 -4.42
CA ILE A 223 -14.26 -11.39 -3.35
C ILE A 223 -14.23 -12.85 -2.89
N ILE A 224 -14.14 -13.80 -3.81
CA ILE A 224 -13.98 -15.22 -3.48
C ILE A 224 -12.68 -15.46 -2.70
N GLY A 225 -11.56 -14.89 -3.16
CA GLY A 225 -10.27 -14.99 -2.46
C GLY A 225 -10.31 -14.45 -1.04
N LEU A 226 -11.04 -13.36 -0.80
CA LEU A 226 -11.21 -12.79 0.53
C LEU A 226 -11.91 -13.70 1.54
N GLU A 227 -12.77 -14.63 1.10
CA GLU A 227 -13.47 -15.57 1.99
C GLU A 227 -12.49 -16.46 2.77
N THR A 228 -11.32 -16.74 2.20
CA THR A 228 -10.32 -17.63 2.80
C THR A 228 -9.02 -16.91 3.17
N LEU A 229 -8.95 -15.58 3.04
CA LEU A 229 -7.72 -14.81 3.26
C LEU A 229 -7.09 -15.10 4.62
N GLY A 230 -7.85 -15.03 5.69
CA GLY A 230 -7.36 -15.27 7.04
C GLY A 230 -6.78 -16.67 7.21
N LEU A 231 -7.52 -17.70 6.78
CA LEU A 231 -7.08 -19.10 6.85
C LEU A 231 -5.79 -19.33 6.06
N ARG A 232 -5.67 -18.74 4.87
CA ARG A 232 -4.48 -18.90 4.03
C ARG A 232 -3.27 -18.19 4.65
N MET A 233 -3.42 -16.93 5.05
CA MET A 233 -2.33 -16.15 5.66
C MET A 233 -1.81 -16.83 6.93
N GLU A 234 -2.70 -17.33 7.78
CA GLU A 234 -2.33 -18.06 8.99
C GLU A 234 -1.52 -19.31 8.67
N ARG A 235 -1.99 -20.13 7.72
CA ARG A 235 -1.31 -21.34 7.31
C ARG A 235 0.03 -21.07 6.61
N GLU A 236 0.07 -20.09 5.72
CA GLU A 236 1.28 -19.69 5.01
C GLU A 236 2.37 -19.19 5.97
N CYS A 237 1.99 -18.34 6.94
CA CYS A 237 2.92 -17.86 7.96
C CYS A 237 3.43 -18.98 8.87
N SER A 238 2.53 -19.88 9.31
CA SER A 238 2.89 -21.03 10.13
C SER A 238 3.87 -21.95 9.40
N ASN A 239 3.56 -22.30 8.15
CA ASN A 239 4.43 -23.17 7.34
C ASN A 239 5.79 -22.52 7.07
N ALA A 240 5.82 -21.20 6.78
CA ALA A 240 7.06 -20.47 6.55
C ALA A 240 7.95 -20.44 7.80
N LEU A 241 7.35 -20.19 8.97
CA LEU A 241 8.08 -20.18 10.23
C LEU A 241 8.63 -21.58 10.58
N GLU A 242 7.82 -22.62 10.42
CA GLU A 242 8.24 -24.01 10.67
C GLU A 242 9.41 -24.41 9.76
N LEU A 243 9.29 -24.13 8.45
CA LEU A 243 10.35 -24.41 7.48
C LEU A 243 11.64 -23.62 7.79
N ALA A 244 11.50 -22.31 8.05
CA ALA A 244 12.65 -21.46 8.37
C ALA A 244 13.38 -21.94 9.63
N SER A 245 12.63 -22.26 10.68
CA SER A 245 13.17 -22.78 11.94
C SER A 245 13.84 -24.16 11.75
N TRP A 246 13.23 -25.03 10.94
CA TRP A 246 13.80 -26.34 10.64
C TRP A 246 15.12 -26.22 9.89
N ILE A 247 15.22 -25.33 8.88
CA ILE A 247 16.46 -25.10 8.14
C ILE A 247 17.54 -24.55 9.09
N GLU A 248 17.21 -23.52 9.89
CA GLU A 248 18.15 -22.89 10.83
C GLU A 248 18.74 -23.90 11.83
N ASN A 249 17.90 -24.82 12.33
CA ASN A 249 18.32 -25.83 13.32
C ASN A 249 19.10 -27.00 12.72
N ASN A 250 18.87 -27.37 11.47
CA ASN A 250 19.46 -28.58 10.88
C ASN A 250 20.59 -28.28 9.88
N TYR A 251 20.70 -27.04 9.39
CA TYR A 251 21.68 -26.63 8.39
C TYR A 251 22.35 -25.32 8.80
N PRO A 252 23.26 -25.33 9.78
CA PRO A 252 23.87 -24.12 10.35
C PRO A 252 24.70 -23.30 9.34
N ASP A 253 25.12 -23.92 8.24
CA ASP A 253 25.85 -23.26 7.16
C ASP A 253 24.91 -22.49 6.19
N ILE A 254 23.58 -22.67 6.30
CA ILE A 254 22.58 -21.98 5.49
C ILE A 254 22.04 -20.78 6.27
N LYS A 255 22.28 -19.58 5.75
CA LYS A 255 21.70 -18.36 6.32
C LYS A 255 20.25 -18.24 5.91
N VAL A 256 19.34 -18.32 6.87
CA VAL A 256 17.90 -18.11 6.67
C VAL A 256 17.55 -16.63 6.91
N ASN A 257 16.87 -16.02 5.96
CA ASN A 257 16.33 -14.67 6.11
C ASN A 257 14.80 -14.72 6.17
N TYR A 258 14.27 -14.73 7.39
CA TYR A 258 12.82 -14.71 7.64
C TYR A 258 12.49 -13.87 8.89
N PRO A 259 11.65 -12.83 8.79
CA PRO A 259 11.37 -11.92 9.92
C PRO A 259 10.76 -12.57 11.15
N GLY A 260 10.09 -13.72 10.98
CA GLY A 260 9.49 -14.48 12.09
C GLY A 260 10.49 -15.21 12.98
N LEU A 261 11.75 -15.44 12.54
CA LEU A 261 12.78 -16.08 13.34
C LEU A 261 13.28 -15.15 14.44
N CYS A 262 13.53 -15.70 15.64
CA CYS A 262 14.11 -14.94 16.76
C CYS A 262 15.54 -14.43 16.45
N SER A 263 16.26 -15.07 15.55
CA SER A 263 17.58 -14.67 15.05
C SER A 263 17.54 -13.51 14.06
N SER A 264 16.35 -13.19 13.50
CA SER A 264 16.19 -12.10 12.55
C SER A 264 16.31 -10.75 13.25
N LYS A 265 17.10 -9.84 12.67
CA LYS A 265 17.17 -8.44 13.13
C LYS A 265 15.84 -7.70 13.05
N TRP A 266 14.89 -8.21 12.28
CA TRP A 266 13.55 -7.63 12.08
C TRP A 266 12.49 -8.20 13.02
N HIS A 267 12.84 -9.22 13.82
CA HIS A 267 11.87 -9.95 14.64
C HIS A 267 11.05 -9.05 15.56
N GLU A 268 11.70 -8.14 16.27
CA GLU A 268 11.01 -7.26 17.22
C GLU A 268 10.07 -6.25 16.53
N ILE A 269 10.47 -5.75 15.34
CA ILE A 269 9.60 -4.86 14.56
C ILE A 269 8.43 -5.66 13.97
N ALA A 270 8.69 -6.86 13.45
CA ALA A 270 7.65 -7.72 12.88
C ALA A 270 6.59 -8.15 13.90
N LYS A 271 6.92 -8.21 15.19
CA LYS A 271 5.97 -8.52 16.27
C LYS A 271 5.04 -7.37 16.63
N LYS A 272 5.47 -6.11 16.48
CA LYS A 272 4.71 -4.93 16.92
C LYS A 272 3.28 -4.86 16.33
N PRO A 273 3.09 -5.02 15.01
CA PRO A 273 1.79 -4.84 14.38
C PRO A 273 0.87 -6.05 14.52
N VAL A 274 1.42 -7.20 14.85
CA VAL A 274 0.66 -8.45 14.92
C VAL A 274 0.02 -8.57 16.30
N SER A 275 -1.07 -7.81 16.53
CA SER A 275 -1.95 -8.05 17.68
C SER A 275 -2.72 -9.38 17.57
N TYR A 276 -2.36 -10.23 16.62
CA TYR A 276 -2.87 -11.57 16.45
C TYR A 276 -1.82 -12.60 16.90
N THR A 277 -2.21 -13.41 17.85
CA THR A 277 -1.51 -14.47 18.56
C THR A 277 -0.84 -15.57 17.69
N HIS A 278 -0.56 -15.34 16.42
CA HIS A 278 -0.17 -16.36 15.43
C HIS A 278 1.27 -16.27 14.91
N LEU A 279 2.09 -15.37 15.44
CA LEU A 279 3.56 -15.48 15.34
C LEU A 279 4.18 -15.98 16.67
N ARG A 280 3.38 -16.73 17.46
CA ARG A 280 3.90 -17.48 18.61
C ARG A 280 4.22 -18.90 18.21
#